data_2c432ebbd18584a3b6d13adee7116cad
#
_entry.id   2c432ebbd18584a3b6d13adee7116cad
#
_cell.length_a   1.000
_cell.length_b   1.000
_cell.length_c   1.000
_cell.angle_alpha   90.00
_cell.angle_beta   90.00
_cell.angle_gamma   90.00
#
_symmetry.space_group_name_H-M   'P 1'
#
loop_
_entity.id
_entity.type
_entity.pdbx_description
1 polymer ?
#
loop_
_entity_poly.entity_id
_entity_poly.type
_entity_poly.pdbx_seq_one_letter_code
_entity_poly.pdbx_strand_id
1 'polypeptide(L)'
;TRPMLLEMQALVSPTSYGIPKRTATGVDYNRVGMLLAVLEKRVGLQIQNQDVYLNIVGGIKINEPSIDLGIVIAIASSFRNVAVDETIAVTGEVGLTGEVRAVSFIEKRIAECKKLGFTKIVIPRNNYEVVKDTKGIEIWPVDNLRQAINIVLGGNKE
;
A
#
# COMPACT_ATOMS: atom_id res chain seq x y z
N THR A 1 -6.23 -9.05 -18.72
CA THR A 1 -6.94 -8.73 -17.48
C THR A 1 -6.96 -7.23 -17.25
N ARG A 2 -8.06 -6.73 -16.81
CA ARG A 2 -8.24 -5.29 -16.62
C ARG A 2 -7.84 -4.89 -15.22
N PRO A 3 -6.99 -3.87 -15.05
CA PRO A 3 -6.68 -3.37 -13.70
C PRO A 3 -7.93 -2.83 -13.02
N MET A 4 -8.03 -3.07 -11.71
CA MET A 4 -9.14 -2.60 -10.89
C MET A 4 -8.60 -1.75 -9.77
N LEU A 5 -9.37 -0.72 -9.40
CA LEU A 5 -9.08 0.05 -8.20
C LEU A 5 -9.77 -0.64 -7.03
N LEU A 6 -9.03 -0.83 -5.95
CA LEU A 6 -9.54 -1.50 -4.75
C LEU A 6 -9.44 -0.57 -3.55
N GLU A 7 -10.42 -0.68 -2.68
CA GLU A 7 -10.36 -0.02 -1.38
C GLU A 7 -9.95 -1.02 -0.32
N MET A 8 -9.03 -0.61 0.55
CA MET A 8 -8.54 -1.45 1.64
C MET A 8 -8.78 -0.77 2.96
N GLN A 9 -9.11 -1.57 3.97
CA GLN A 9 -9.27 -1.09 5.33
C GLN A 9 -8.37 -1.90 6.24
N ALA A 10 -7.62 -1.24 7.10
CA ALA A 10 -6.77 -1.90 8.06
C ALA A 10 -7.04 -1.35 9.45
N LEU A 11 -6.99 -2.25 10.43
CA LEU A 11 -7.04 -1.87 11.84
C LEU A 11 -5.87 -2.51 12.54
N VAL A 12 -5.05 -1.69 13.18
CA VAL A 12 -3.91 -2.13 13.96
C VAL A 12 -4.14 -1.66 15.39
N SER A 13 -4.12 -2.59 16.34
CA SER A 13 -4.33 -2.23 17.73
C SER A 13 -3.44 -3.09 18.63
N PRO A 14 -3.08 -2.58 19.82
CA PRO A 14 -2.24 -3.35 20.73
C PRO A 14 -2.91 -4.67 21.10
N THR A 15 -2.11 -5.74 21.14
CA THR A 15 -2.59 -7.04 21.60
C THR A 15 -2.83 -6.99 23.08
N SER A 16 -4.03 -7.38 23.52
CA SER A 16 -4.38 -7.34 24.94
C SER A 16 -3.59 -8.34 25.76
N TYR A 17 -3.56 -9.58 25.27
CA TYR A 17 -2.73 -10.64 25.85
C TYR A 17 -2.68 -11.80 24.86
N GLY A 18 -1.69 -12.67 25.06
CA GLY A 18 -1.52 -13.84 24.22
C GLY A 18 -0.81 -13.53 22.91
N ILE A 19 -1.07 -14.35 21.90
CA ILE A 19 -0.42 -14.23 20.60
C ILE A 19 -1.13 -13.17 19.76
N PRO A 20 -0.39 -12.25 19.14
CA PRO A 20 -1.02 -11.23 18.28
C PRO A 20 -1.83 -11.87 17.16
N LYS A 21 -3.02 -11.32 16.93
CA LYS A 21 -3.92 -11.82 15.89
C LYS A 21 -3.60 -11.15 14.57
N ARG A 22 -3.64 -11.96 13.51
CA ARG A 22 -3.41 -11.49 12.15
C ARG A 22 -4.56 -12.00 11.30
N THR A 23 -5.42 -11.11 10.82
CA THR A 23 -6.62 -11.48 10.06
C THR A 23 -6.60 -10.74 8.73
N ALA A 24 -6.83 -11.48 7.64
CA ALA A 24 -6.86 -10.90 6.30
C ALA A 24 -8.08 -11.45 5.57
N THR A 25 -8.87 -10.54 5.00
CA THR A 25 -10.03 -10.89 4.20
C THR A 25 -9.86 -10.28 2.82
N GLY A 26 -9.99 -11.11 1.78
CA GLY A 26 -9.87 -10.67 0.40
C GLY A 26 -8.48 -10.70 -0.16
N VAL A 27 -7.50 -11.15 0.61
CA VAL A 27 -6.11 -11.25 0.18
C VAL A 27 -5.46 -12.43 0.89
N ASP A 28 -4.39 -12.98 0.29
CA ASP A 28 -3.69 -14.12 0.85
C ASP A 28 -3.06 -13.78 2.20
N TYR A 29 -3.39 -14.59 3.22
CA TYR A 29 -2.89 -14.41 4.57
C TYR A 29 -1.36 -14.42 4.63
N ASN A 30 -0.74 -15.33 3.88
CA ASN A 30 0.72 -15.44 3.89
C ASN A 30 1.39 -14.20 3.30
N ARG A 31 0.75 -13.59 2.31
CA ARG A 31 1.28 -12.36 1.73
C ARG A 31 1.23 -11.22 2.73
N VAL A 32 0.16 -11.11 3.48
CA VAL A 32 0.07 -10.08 4.53
C VAL A 32 1.16 -10.31 5.58
N GLY A 33 1.39 -11.57 5.96
CA GLY A 33 2.47 -11.90 6.91
C GLY A 33 3.84 -11.45 6.41
N MET A 34 4.12 -11.68 5.13
CA MET A 34 5.37 -11.23 4.53
C MET A 34 5.50 -9.70 4.57
N LEU A 35 4.44 -9.00 4.22
CA LEU A 35 4.46 -7.55 4.20
C LEU A 35 4.64 -6.97 5.61
N LEU A 36 4.04 -7.60 6.61
CA LEU A 36 4.24 -7.18 8.00
C LEU A 36 5.71 -7.37 8.42
N ALA A 37 6.32 -8.48 8.02
CA ALA A 37 7.72 -8.72 8.33
C ALA A 37 8.62 -7.66 7.68
N VAL A 38 8.32 -7.28 6.43
CA VAL A 38 9.07 -6.25 5.73
C VAL A 38 8.90 -4.90 6.42
N LEU A 39 7.68 -4.56 6.85
CA LEU A 39 7.43 -3.32 7.58
C LEU A 39 8.26 -3.26 8.88
N GLU A 40 8.31 -4.36 9.62
CA GLU A 40 9.10 -4.40 10.84
C GLU A 40 10.59 -4.27 10.57
N LYS A 41 11.09 -5.06 9.64
CA LYS A 41 12.53 -5.18 9.41
C LYS A 41 13.09 -4.00 8.64
N ARG A 42 12.39 -3.52 7.61
CA ARG A 42 12.94 -2.53 6.69
C ARG A 42 12.49 -1.11 6.98
N VAL A 43 11.33 -0.95 7.61
CA VAL A 43 10.81 0.37 7.95
C VAL A 43 10.93 0.64 9.45
N GLY A 44 10.95 -0.41 10.26
CA GLY A 44 11.10 -0.28 11.70
C GLY A 44 9.80 -0.02 12.43
N LEU A 45 8.66 -0.34 11.84
CA LEU A 45 7.38 -0.22 12.54
C LEU A 45 7.27 -1.32 13.60
N GLN A 46 6.97 -0.91 14.84
CA GLN A 46 6.92 -1.83 15.98
C GLN A 46 5.55 -2.49 16.07
N ILE A 47 5.29 -3.43 15.17
CA ILE A 47 3.97 -4.08 15.08
C ILE A 47 3.97 -5.51 15.62
N GLN A 48 5.05 -5.95 16.26
CA GLN A 48 5.15 -7.32 16.77
C GLN A 48 4.05 -7.64 17.79
N ASN A 49 3.68 -6.67 18.62
CA ASN A 49 2.68 -6.85 19.67
C ASN A 49 1.37 -6.18 19.33
N GLN A 50 1.05 -6.11 18.03
CA GLN A 50 -0.18 -5.50 17.54
C GLN A 50 -1.03 -6.55 16.87
N ASP A 51 -2.34 -6.48 17.13
CA ASP A 51 -3.31 -7.21 16.32
C ASP A 51 -3.49 -6.46 15.00
N VAL A 52 -3.55 -7.17 13.90
CA VAL A 52 -3.71 -6.56 12.57
C VAL A 52 -4.91 -7.19 11.87
N TYR A 53 -5.82 -6.35 11.43
CA TYR A 53 -6.99 -6.77 10.65
C TYR A 53 -6.95 -6.04 9.33
N LEU A 54 -7.01 -6.79 8.23
CA LEU A 54 -6.99 -6.20 6.89
C LEU A 54 -8.17 -6.73 6.10
N ASN A 55 -8.87 -5.82 5.44
CA ASN A 55 -10.04 -6.16 4.64
C ASN A 55 -9.96 -5.47 3.28
N ILE A 56 -10.08 -6.25 2.21
CA ILE A 56 -10.26 -5.71 0.86
C ILE A 56 -11.76 -5.57 0.67
N VAL A 57 -12.21 -4.35 0.46
CA VAL A 57 -13.65 -4.06 0.33
C VAL A 57 -14.16 -4.67 -0.99
N GLY A 58 -15.34 -5.28 -0.92
CA GLY A 58 -15.97 -5.89 -2.10
C GLY A 58 -16.07 -7.40 -2.06
N GLY A 59 -15.43 -8.05 -1.08
CA GLY A 59 -15.58 -9.48 -0.86
C GLY A 59 -14.93 -10.39 -1.89
N ILE A 60 -14.12 -9.83 -2.78
CA ILE A 60 -13.40 -10.59 -3.81
C ILE A 60 -11.97 -10.81 -3.33
N LYS A 61 -11.50 -12.05 -3.46
CA LYS A 61 -10.12 -12.35 -3.10
C LYS A 61 -9.19 -11.92 -4.23
N ILE A 62 -8.20 -11.10 -3.90
CA ILE A 62 -7.24 -10.58 -4.86
C ILE A 62 -5.85 -11.13 -4.54
N ASN A 63 -5.21 -11.72 -5.56
CA ASN A 63 -3.86 -12.29 -5.42
C ASN A 63 -2.86 -11.60 -6.34
N GLU A 64 -3.06 -10.33 -6.64
CA GLU A 64 -2.19 -9.59 -7.53
C GLU A 64 -1.15 -8.82 -6.74
N PRO A 65 0.16 -8.96 -7.07
CA PRO A 65 1.21 -8.29 -6.30
C PRO A 65 1.14 -6.77 -6.29
N SER A 66 0.48 -6.17 -7.29
CA SER A 66 0.38 -4.71 -7.37
C SER A 66 -0.36 -4.09 -6.20
N ILE A 67 -1.09 -4.87 -5.40
CA ILE A 67 -1.81 -4.35 -4.25
C ILE A 67 -0.94 -4.23 -3.00
N ASP A 68 0.29 -4.74 -3.04
CA ASP A 68 1.16 -4.75 -1.87
C ASP A 68 1.34 -3.38 -1.25
N LEU A 69 1.62 -2.38 -2.08
CA LEU A 69 1.88 -1.04 -1.56
C LEU A 69 0.65 -0.48 -0.85
N GLY A 70 -0.54 -0.71 -1.39
CA GLY A 70 -1.78 -0.30 -0.73
C GLY A 70 -1.95 -0.95 0.63
N ILE A 71 -1.63 -2.24 0.73
CA ILE A 71 -1.73 -2.96 2.00
C ILE A 71 -0.78 -2.34 3.04
N VAL A 72 0.46 -2.10 2.65
CA VAL A 72 1.47 -1.53 3.54
C VAL A 72 1.03 -0.13 4.01
N ILE A 73 0.56 0.71 3.10
CA ILE A 73 0.12 2.05 3.44
C ILE A 73 -1.07 2.00 4.39
N ALA A 74 -2.04 1.12 4.15
CA ALA A 74 -3.21 1.00 5.02
C ALA A 74 -2.81 0.59 6.44
N ILE A 75 -1.90 -0.37 6.56
CA ILE A 75 -1.42 -0.83 7.86
C ILE A 75 -0.65 0.28 8.57
N ALA A 76 0.26 0.95 7.87
CA ALA A 76 1.04 2.04 8.45
C ALA A 76 0.15 3.21 8.88
N SER A 77 -0.87 3.52 8.09
CA SER A 77 -1.85 4.56 8.39
C SER A 77 -2.56 4.26 9.70
N SER A 78 -3.08 3.04 9.86
CA SER A 78 -3.76 2.66 11.09
C SER A 78 -2.80 2.66 12.29
N PHE A 79 -1.60 2.10 12.11
CA PHE A 79 -0.63 2.03 13.19
C PHE A 79 -0.24 3.43 13.70
N ARG A 80 -0.06 4.38 12.79
CA ARG A 80 0.33 5.75 13.15
C ARG A 80 -0.85 6.66 13.45
N ASN A 81 -2.07 6.22 13.22
CA ASN A 81 -3.29 7.02 13.34
C ASN A 81 -3.23 8.27 12.46
N VAL A 82 -2.74 8.12 11.23
CA VAL A 82 -2.68 9.19 10.23
C VAL A 82 -3.49 8.76 9.04
N ALA A 83 -4.56 9.50 8.75
CA ALA A 83 -5.44 9.16 7.62
C ALA A 83 -4.73 9.39 6.29
N VAL A 84 -5.02 8.51 5.33
CA VAL A 84 -4.58 8.70 3.95
C VAL A 84 -5.54 9.69 3.27
N ASP A 85 -4.99 10.65 2.55
CA ASP A 85 -5.81 11.57 1.76
C ASP A 85 -6.61 10.77 0.74
N GLU A 86 -7.93 11.00 0.68
CA GLU A 86 -8.84 10.26 -0.19
C GLU A 86 -8.56 10.43 -1.68
N THR A 87 -7.79 11.45 -2.05
CA THR A 87 -7.49 11.72 -3.46
C THR A 87 -6.22 11.05 -3.94
N ILE A 88 -5.55 10.30 -3.07
CA ILE A 88 -4.28 9.62 -3.40
C ILE A 88 -4.54 8.14 -3.64
N ALA A 89 -4.06 7.64 -4.77
CA ALA A 89 -4.02 6.21 -5.06
C ALA A 89 -2.58 5.73 -5.01
N VAL A 90 -2.39 4.44 -4.77
CA VAL A 90 -1.04 3.84 -4.75
C VAL A 90 -1.07 2.51 -5.48
N THR A 91 0.06 2.15 -6.10
CA THR A 91 0.24 0.82 -6.68
C THR A 91 1.72 0.45 -6.62
N GLY A 92 2.00 -0.83 -6.43
CA GLY A 92 3.37 -1.31 -6.39
C GLY A 92 3.47 -2.69 -5.77
N GLU A 93 4.39 -3.49 -6.27
CA GLU A 93 4.76 -4.76 -5.64
C GLU A 93 5.89 -4.48 -4.65
N VAL A 94 5.88 -5.17 -3.51
CA VAL A 94 6.88 -4.95 -2.47
C VAL A 94 7.79 -6.18 -2.38
N GLY A 95 9.09 -5.94 -2.45
CA GLY A 95 10.07 -6.99 -2.28
C GLY A 95 10.57 -7.10 -0.85
N LEU A 96 11.32 -8.17 -0.58
CA LEU A 96 11.78 -8.48 0.78
C LEU A 96 12.76 -7.48 1.36
N THR A 97 13.40 -6.67 0.52
CA THR A 97 14.29 -5.62 1.01
C THR A 97 13.57 -4.27 1.16
N GLY A 98 12.25 -4.26 1.00
CA GLY A 98 11.47 -3.04 1.11
C GLY A 98 11.43 -2.21 -0.16
N GLU A 99 11.96 -2.75 -1.26
CA GLU A 99 11.92 -2.06 -2.53
C GLU A 99 10.51 -2.11 -3.13
N VAL A 100 10.16 -1.07 -3.88
CA VAL A 100 8.88 -1.02 -4.59
C VAL A 100 9.15 -1.37 -6.04
N ARG A 101 8.57 -2.48 -6.50
CA ARG A 101 8.82 -3.05 -7.81
C ARG A 101 7.77 -2.63 -8.82
N ALA A 102 8.19 -2.56 -10.08
CA ALA A 102 7.31 -2.20 -11.18
C ALA A 102 6.07 -3.11 -11.27
N VAL A 103 4.99 -2.54 -11.76
CA VAL A 103 3.74 -3.27 -11.98
C VAL A 103 3.40 -3.26 -13.46
N SER A 104 2.57 -4.22 -13.86
CA SER A 104 2.06 -4.29 -15.23
C SER A 104 0.96 -3.27 -15.45
N PHE A 105 0.79 -2.84 -16.70
CA PHE A 105 -0.34 -2.01 -17.12
C PHE A 105 -0.42 -0.67 -16.39
N ILE A 106 0.74 -0.04 -16.14
CA ILE A 106 0.75 1.20 -15.37
C ILE A 106 -0.09 2.30 -16.03
N GLU A 107 -0.07 2.37 -17.36
CA GLU A 107 -0.84 3.39 -18.08
C GLU A 107 -2.34 3.21 -17.86
N LYS A 108 -2.81 1.97 -17.88
CA LYS A 108 -4.23 1.68 -17.64
C LYS A 108 -4.62 1.95 -16.19
N ARG A 109 -3.73 1.67 -15.24
CA ARG A 109 -3.99 1.95 -13.83
C ARG A 109 -4.14 3.44 -13.60
N ILE A 110 -3.26 4.24 -14.19
CA ILE A 110 -3.32 5.68 -14.04
C ILE A 110 -4.58 6.24 -14.71
N ALA A 111 -4.93 5.74 -15.89
CA ALA A 111 -6.14 6.18 -16.58
C ALA A 111 -7.39 5.91 -15.74
N GLU A 112 -7.45 4.75 -15.10
CA GLU A 112 -8.59 4.40 -14.24
C GLU A 112 -8.64 5.32 -13.02
N CYS A 113 -7.51 5.62 -12.41
CA CYS A 113 -7.45 6.52 -11.27
C CYS A 113 -7.93 7.93 -11.64
N LYS A 114 -7.50 8.45 -12.78
CA LYS A 114 -7.97 9.74 -13.27
C LYS A 114 -9.48 9.74 -13.46
N LYS A 115 -9.98 8.69 -14.08
CA LYS A 115 -11.41 8.56 -14.37
C LYS A 115 -12.24 8.59 -13.10
N LEU A 116 -11.71 8.00 -12.02
CA LEU A 116 -12.41 7.91 -10.74
C LEU A 116 -12.18 9.11 -9.83
N GLY A 117 -11.45 10.12 -10.31
CA GLY A 117 -11.32 11.38 -9.59
C GLY A 117 -10.10 11.51 -8.69
N PHE A 118 -9.18 10.56 -8.73
CA PHE A 118 -7.95 10.69 -7.96
C PHE A 118 -7.07 11.77 -8.58
N THR A 119 -6.41 12.55 -7.73
CA THR A 119 -5.58 13.65 -8.18
C THR A 119 -4.08 13.33 -8.09
N LYS A 120 -3.73 12.30 -7.34
CA LYS A 120 -2.33 11.89 -7.16
C LYS A 120 -2.25 10.37 -7.16
N ILE A 121 -1.13 9.86 -7.67
CA ILE A 121 -0.85 8.41 -7.61
C ILE A 121 0.62 8.19 -7.30
N VAL A 122 0.87 7.28 -6.36
CA VAL A 122 2.23 6.83 -6.01
C VAL A 122 2.50 5.56 -6.80
N ILE A 123 3.60 5.54 -7.54
CA ILE A 123 3.95 4.42 -8.42
C ILE A 123 5.40 4.01 -8.21
N PRO A 124 5.77 2.79 -8.63
CA PRO A 124 7.18 2.40 -8.62
C PRO A 124 8.00 3.26 -9.59
N ARG A 125 9.22 3.63 -9.18
CA ARG A 125 10.06 4.46 -10.03
C ARG A 125 10.33 3.82 -11.39
N ASN A 126 10.46 2.51 -11.44
CA ASN A 126 10.73 1.82 -12.70
C ASN A 126 9.57 1.90 -13.69
N ASN A 127 8.39 2.33 -13.26
CA ASN A 127 7.27 2.59 -14.16
C ASN A 127 7.21 4.04 -14.62
N TYR A 128 8.03 4.92 -14.08
CA TYR A 128 7.82 6.36 -14.23
C TYR A 128 8.06 6.86 -15.65
N GLU A 129 9.07 6.35 -16.34
CA GLU A 129 9.46 6.90 -17.65
C GLU A 129 8.33 6.85 -18.68
N VAL A 130 7.51 5.81 -18.64
CA VAL A 130 6.43 5.66 -19.62
C VAL A 130 5.21 6.52 -19.32
N VAL A 131 5.14 7.11 -18.12
CA VAL A 131 3.93 7.87 -17.73
C VAL A 131 4.24 9.29 -17.24
N LYS A 132 5.50 9.71 -17.26
CA LYS A 132 5.91 10.97 -16.65
C LYS A 132 5.23 12.19 -17.25
N ASP A 133 4.79 12.11 -18.50
CA ASP A 133 4.17 13.24 -19.18
C ASP A 133 2.63 13.19 -19.14
N THR A 134 2.07 12.30 -18.33
CA THR A 134 0.62 12.19 -18.19
C THR A 134 0.06 13.45 -17.55
N LYS A 135 -1.02 13.98 -18.14
CA LYS A 135 -1.68 15.17 -17.63
C LYS A 135 -2.92 14.80 -16.83
N GLY A 136 -3.31 15.68 -15.91
CA GLY A 136 -4.56 15.52 -15.18
C GLY A 136 -4.43 14.73 -13.88
N ILE A 137 -3.25 14.24 -13.56
CA ILE A 137 -2.99 13.55 -12.30
C ILE A 137 -1.52 13.75 -11.97
N GLU A 138 -1.23 13.95 -10.70
CA GLU A 138 0.15 14.12 -10.24
C GLU A 138 0.74 12.75 -9.95
N ILE A 139 1.91 12.44 -10.51
CA ILE A 139 2.52 11.12 -10.41
C ILE A 139 3.75 11.21 -9.52
N TRP A 140 3.80 10.40 -8.47
CA TRP A 140 4.89 10.38 -7.50
C TRP A 140 5.62 9.04 -7.56
N PRO A 141 6.81 8.98 -8.19
CA PRO A 141 7.58 7.73 -8.23
C PRO A 141 8.31 7.52 -6.91
N VAL A 142 8.34 6.26 -6.46
CA VAL A 142 9.04 5.89 -5.23
C VAL A 142 9.94 4.68 -5.48
N ASP A 143 11.01 4.58 -4.68
CA ASP A 143 11.96 3.46 -4.76
C ASP A 143 11.69 2.40 -3.70
N ASN A 144 11.20 2.80 -2.54
CA ASN A 144 11.08 1.89 -1.40
C ASN A 144 9.91 2.30 -0.50
N LEU A 145 9.60 1.42 0.46
CA LEU A 145 8.48 1.62 1.36
C LEU A 145 8.61 2.87 2.22
N ARG A 146 9.82 3.18 2.68
CA ARG A 146 10.02 4.35 3.52
C ARG A 146 9.64 5.62 2.78
N GLN A 147 10.07 5.73 1.52
CA GLN A 147 9.67 6.87 0.69
C GLN A 147 8.15 6.94 0.50
N ALA A 148 7.53 5.80 0.18
CA ALA A 148 6.09 5.76 -0.06
C ALA A 148 5.31 6.19 1.18
N ILE A 149 5.68 5.66 2.34
CA ILE A 149 5.02 6.00 3.60
C ILE A 149 5.18 7.48 3.90
N ASN A 150 6.38 8.02 3.72
CA ASN A 150 6.63 9.44 3.99
C ASN A 150 5.82 10.34 3.06
N ILE A 151 5.71 9.98 1.79
CA ILE A 151 4.95 10.78 0.83
C ILE A 151 3.45 10.76 1.15
N VAL A 152 2.92 9.58 1.47
CA VAL A 152 1.47 9.44 1.66
C VAL A 152 1.02 9.87 3.05
N LEU A 153 1.78 9.55 4.07
CA LEU A 153 1.39 9.79 5.46
C LEU A 153 2.11 10.98 6.10
N GLY A 154 2.97 11.63 5.33
CA GLY A 154 3.82 12.65 5.91
C GLY A 154 5.03 12.02 6.60
N GLY A 155 6.15 12.72 6.54
CA GLY A 155 7.38 12.23 7.12
C GLY A 155 7.31 12.11 8.63
N ASN A 156 8.19 11.30 9.18
CA ASN A 156 8.38 11.23 10.61
C ASN A 156 9.00 12.54 11.09
N LYS A 157 8.32 13.22 11.99
CA LYS A 157 8.74 14.54 12.42
C LYS A 157 9.73 14.52 13.56
N GLU A 158 9.94 13.38 14.15
CA GLU A 158 10.90 13.26 15.26
C GLU A 158 12.28 13.04 14.79
#